data_54281532d27e67a234a18445d693d3f0
#
_entry.id   54281532d27e67a234a18445d693d3f0
#
_cell.length_a   1.000
_cell.length_b   1.000
_cell.length_c   1.000
_cell.angle_alpha   90.00
_cell.angle_beta   90.00
_cell.angle_gamma   90.00
#
_symmetry.space_group_name_H-M   'P 1'
#
loop_
_entity.id
_entity.type
_entity.pdbx_description
1 polymer ?
#
loop_
_entity_poly.entity_id
_entity_poly.type
_entity_poly.pdbx_seq_one_letter_code
_entity_poly.pdbx_strand_id
1 'polypeptide(L)'
;MDILLIAGLWLDGSAWDDVVSALEPLGHRPVPLTLPGQGDGSASATLDDQVAAVLAAVDSASGKPMVVGHSAACTLAWLATDARPEQIAKIALIGGFPSADGEPYADFFELKDGVMPFPGWGPFEGPDSADLDEEARRIIASAAIPVPERVAKGVVRLADERRFDVPVVLVCPEFTPAQAQEWINAGDVPELAKASHLDFIDIDSGHWPMVSKPAELARLLAAAASEA
;
A
#
# COMPACT_ATOMS: atom_id res chain seq x y z
N MET A 1 17.00 -1.14 -9.08
CA MET A 1 16.32 -0.11 -8.25
C MET A 1 15.83 -0.76 -6.96
N ASP A 2 15.82 0.00 -5.86
CA ASP A 2 15.19 -0.44 -4.62
C ASP A 2 13.67 -0.30 -4.74
N ILE A 3 12.92 -1.32 -4.32
CA ILE A 3 11.45 -1.32 -4.31
C ILE A 3 11.00 -1.54 -2.86
N LEU A 4 10.52 -0.47 -2.23
CA LEU A 4 10.02 -0.51 -0.85
C LEU A 4 8.57 -0.99 -0.86
N LEU A 5 8.26 -2.06 -0.13
CA LEU A 5 6.97 -2.74 -0.17
C LEU A 5 6.25 -2.57 1.18
N ILE A 6 5.11 -1.90 1.18
CA ILE A 6 4.31 -1.60 2.37
C ILE A 6 2.99 -2.36 2.28
N ALA A 7 2.76 -3.30 3.20
CA ALA A 7 1.53 -4.08 3.25
C ALA A 7 0.37 -3.27 3.84
N GLY A 8 -0.85 -3.63 3.46
CA GLY A 8 -2.08 -3.05 3.98
C GLY A 8 -2.37 -3.42 5.43
N LEU A 9 -3.58 -3.07 5.91
CA LEU A 9 -4.01 -3.35 7.27
C LEU A 9 -3.88 -4.84 7.59
N TRP A 10 -3.61 -5.14 8.85
CA TRP A 10 -3.49 -6.49 9.43
C TRP A 10 -2.35 -7.35 8.90
N LEU A 11 -1.52 -6.81 8.01
CA LEU A 11 -0.37 -7.50 7.40
C LEU A 11 0.93 -6.81 7.81
N ASP A 12 2.03 -7.54 7.69
CA ASP A 12 3.40 -7.04 7.83
C ASP A 12 4.21 -7.29 6.57
N GLY A 13 5.52 -7.07 6.64
CA GLY A 13 6.42 -7.26 5.50
C GLY A 13 6.44 -8.68 4.92
N SER A 14 6.11 -9.70 5.71
CA SER A 14 6.10 -11.10 5.25
C SER A 14 5.02 -11.38 4.19
N ALA A 15 3.98 -10.54 4.11
CA ALA A 15 2.98 -10.64 3.05
C ALA A 15 3.57 -10.52 1.64
N TRP A 16 4.80 -10.04 1.52
CA TRP A 16 5.50 -9.83 0.25
C TRP A 16 6.52 -10.91 -0.09
N ASP A 17 6.71 -11.97 0.71
CA ASP A 17 7.79 -12.94 0.56
C ASP A 17 7.84 -13.58 -0.85
N ASP A 18 6.68 -13.95 -1.40
CA ASP A 18 6.59 -14.51 -2.75
C ASP A 18 6.86 -13.48 -3.85
N VAL A 19 6.44 -12.22 -3.64
CA VAL A 19 6.75 -11.10 -4.56
C VAL A 19 8.22 -10.75 -4.50
N VAL A 20 8.84 -10.75 -3.32
CA VAL A 20 10.29 -10.55 -3.13
C VAL A 20 11.06 -11.59 -3.93
N SER A 21 10.72 -12.87 -3.75
CA SER A 21 11.35 -13.98 -4.45
C SER A 21 11.23 -13.88 -5.98
N ALA A 22 10.16 -13.25 -6.48
CA ALA A 22 9.92 -13.04 -7.91
C ALA A 22 10.57 -11.75 -8.46
N LEU A 23 10.79 -10.71 -7.64
CA LEU A 23 11.41 -9.44 -8.04
C LEU A 23 12.94 -9.51 -8.13
N GLU A 24 13.59 -10.27 -7.25
CA GLU A 24 15.06 -10.39 -7.21
C GLU A 24 15.67 -10.88 -8.55
N PRO A 25 15.13 -11.94 -9.19
CA PRO A 25 15.61 -12.39 -10.49
C PRO A 25 15.40 -11.37 -11.62
N LEU A 26 14.49 -10.39 -11.42
CA LEU A 26 14.24 -9.30 -12.38
C LEU A 26 15.22 -8.13 -12.21
N GLY A 27 16.19 -8.25 -11.30
CA GLY A 27 17.28 -7.27 -11.13
C GLY A 27 16.94 -6.10 -10.21
N HIS A 28 15.87 -6.22 -9.40
CA HIS A 28 15.51 -5.24 -8.40
C HIS A 28 15.89 -5.69 -6.99
N ARG A 29 15.96 -4.74 -6.05
CA ARG A 29 16.16 -5.02 -4.64
C ARG A 29 14.85 -4.72 -3.88
N PRO A 30 13.97 -5.73 -3.71
CA PRO A 30 12.77 -5.56 -2.92
C PRO A 30 13.11 -5.42 -1.44
N VAL A 31 12.44 -4.50 -0.76
CA VAL A 31 12.60 -4.20 0.66
C VAL A 31 11.21 -4.21 1.30
N PRO A 32 10.74 -5.37 1.78
CA PRO A 32 9.48 -5.44 2.50
C PRO A 32 9.63 -4.78 3.87
N LEU A 33 8.67 -3.92 4.22
CA LEU A 33 8.70 -3.16 5.47
C LEU A 33 7.73 -3.79 6.47
N THR A 34 8.24 -4.09 7.67
CA THR A 34 7.42 -4.31 8.86
C THR A 34 7.45 -3.05 9.70
N LEU A 35 6.28 -2.43 9.89
CA LEU A 35 6.16 -1.12 10.50
C LEU A 35 5.85 -1.23 12.01
N PRO A 36 6.11 -0.18 12.80
CA PRO A 36 5.72 -0.14 14.21
C PRO A 36 4.24 -0.48 14.42
N GLY A 37 3.96 -1.38 15.35
CA GLY A 37 2.61 -1.90 15.60
C GLY A 37 2.21 -3.11 14.74
N GLN A 38 3.07 -3.57 13.84
CA GLN A 38 2.83 -4.78 13.03
C GLN A 38 3.53 -5.99 13.68
N GLY A 39 2.99 -6.48 14.80
CA GLY A 39 3.49 -7.68 15.46
C GLY A 39 4.74 -7.50 16.34
N ASP A 40 5.28 -6.31 16.44
CA ASP A 40 6.45 -5.95 17.26
C ASP A 40 6.13 -5.76 18.77
N GLY A 41 4.86 -5.94 19.16
CA GLY A 41 4.38 -5.68 20.52
C GLY A 41 4.13 -4.20 20.84
N SER A 42 4.32 -3.29 19.90
CA SER A 42 4.12 -1.85 20.08
C SER A 42 2.65 -1.45 19.92
N ALA A 43 1.79 -1.83 20.87
CA ALA A 43 0.37 -1.46 20.85
C ALA A 43 0.11 0.07 20.92
N SER A 44 1.13 0.86 21.27
CA SER A 44 1.05 2.33 21.32
C SER A 44 1.57 3.02 20.06
N ALA A 45 1.95 2.27 19.03
CA ALA A 45 2.42 2.82 17.78
C ALA A 45 1.41 3.79 17.17
N THR A 46 1.92 4.82 16.51
CA THR A 46 1.13 5.89 15.87
C THR A 46 1.32 5.87 14.36
N LEU A 47 0.47 6.58 13.63
CA LEU A 47 0.68 6.81 12.19
C LEU A 47 2.02 7.48 11.93
N ASP A 48 2.40 8.47 12.76
CA ASP A 48 3.69 9.17 12.64
C ASP A 48 4.89 8.22 12.79
N ASP A 49 4.80 7.21 13.68
CA ASP A 49 5.85 6.20 13.83
C ASP A 49 5.97 5.34 12.57
N GLN A 50 4.85 4.97 11.94
CA GLN A 50 4.86 4.22 10.68
C GLN A 50 5.42 5.06 9.54
N VAL A 51 5.00 6.32 9.42
CA VAL A 51 5.54 7.27 8.43
C VAL A 51 7.05 7.43 8.62
N ALA A 52 7.52 7.63 9.86
CA ALA A 52 8.94 7.75 10.15
C ALA A 52 9.73 6.50 9.74
N ALA A 53 9.18 5.30 9.93
CA ALA A 53 9.81 4.05 9.49
C ALA A 53 9.90 3.97 7.96
N VAL A 54 8.85 4.36 7.22
CA VAL A 54 8.88 4.42 5.75
C VAL A 54 9.91 5.44 5.27
N LEU A 55 9.95 6.64 5.88
CA LEU A 55 10.93 7.66 5.53
C LEU A 55 12.37 7.20 5.78
N ALA A 56 12.62 6.48 6.88
CA ALA A 56 13.93 5.90 7.14
C ALA A 56 14.35 4.89 6.06
N ALA A 57 13.40 4.11 5.53
CA ALA A 57 13.65 3.20 4.41
C ALA A 57 13.96 3.96 3.11
N VAL A 58 13.23 5.04 2.81
CA VAL A 58 13.50 5.93 1.67
C VAL A 58 14.91 6.54 1.80
N ASP A 59 15.23 7.12 2.96
CA ASP A 59 16.52 7.78 3.22
C ASP A 59 17.70 6.78 3.19
N SER A 60 17.44 5.48 3.38
CA SER A 60 18.45 4.40 3.36
C SER A 60 18.60 3.71 1.99
N ALA A 61 17.77 4.07 1.01
CA ALA A 61 17.81 3.47 -0.30
C ALA A 61 19.11 3.83 -1.06
N SER A 62 19.57 2.94 -1.93
CA SER A 62 20.82 3.14 -2.71
C SER A 62 20.69 4.17 -3.84
N GLY A 63 19.52 4.74 -4.04
CA GLY A 63 19.16 5.76 -5.03
C GLY A 63 17.71 6.15 -4.79
N LYS A 64 17.04 6.75 -5.75
CA LYS A 64 15.61 7.03 -5.63
C LYS A 64 14.83 5.70 -5.72
N PRO A 65 14.18 5.24 -4.66
CA PRO A 65 13.40 4.01 -4.71
C PRO A 65 12.06 4.19 -5.41
N MET A 66 11.44 3.08 -5.79
CA MET A 66 10.00 2.98 -5.99
C MET A 66 9.35 2.62 -4.64
N VAL A 67 8.32 3.35 -4.25
CA VAL A 67 7.56 3.04 -3.02
C VAL A 67 6.22 2.43 -3.40
N VAL A 68 5.95 1.25 -2.88
CA VAL A 68 4.73 0.47 -3.17
C VAL A 68 3.87 0.43 -1.92
N GLY A 69 2.64 0.89 -2.03
CA GLY A 69 1.62 0.78 -0.99
C GLY A 69 0.47 -0.11 -1.43
N HIS A 70 0.06 -1.04 -0.58
CA HIS A 70 -1.12 -1.87 -0.80
C HIS A 70 -2.28 -1.43 0.08
N SER A 71 -3.49 -1.32 -0.47
CA SER A 71 -4.71 -1.01 0.30
C SER A 71 -4.55 0.30 1.08
N ALA A 72 -4.81 0.33 2.37
CA ALA A 72 -4.61 1.51 3.23
C ALA A 72 -3.17 2.06 3.17
N ALA A 73 -2.16 1.21 2.95
CA ALA A 73 -0.77 1.66 2.83
C ALA A 73 -0.49 2.51 1.57
N CYS A 74 -1.44 2.63 0.64
CA CYS A 74 -1.39 3.65 -0.41
C CYS A 74 -1.24 5.06 0.19
N THR A 75 -1.88 5.32 1.32
CA THR A 75 -1.72 6.58 2.07
C THR A 75 -0.32 6.72 2.68
N LEU A 76 0.30 5.64 3.18
CA LEU A 76 1.69 5.70 3.68
C LEU A 76 2.69 6.00 2.56
N ALA A 77 2.51 5.38 1.39
CA ALA A 77 3.34 5.69 0.21
C ALA A 77 3.16 7.16 -0.21
N TRP A 78 1.95 7.68 -0.14
CA TRP A 78 1.64 9.08 -0.45
C TRP A 78 2.23 10.06 0.56
N LEU A 79 2.14 9.76 1.87
CA LEU A 79 2.78 10.55 2.93
C LEU A 79 4.30 10.57 2.80
N ALA A 80 4.90 9.45 2.41
CA ALA A 80 6.34 9.41 2.12
C ALA A 80 6.70 10.29 0.92
N THR A 81 5.86 10.30 -0.11
CA THR A 81 6.03 11.13 -1.30
C THR A 81 5.88 12.62 -0.97
N ASP A 82 4.90 12.99 -0.14
CA ASP A 82 4.75 14.35 0.35
C ASP A 82 5.99 14.83 1.12
N ALA A 83 6.53 13.97 1.99
CA ALA A 83 7.70 14.31 2.80
C ALA A 83 9.04 14.27 2.03
N ARG A 84 9.14 13.50 0.95
CA ARG A 84 10.38 13.25 0.18
C ARG A 84 10.16 13.25 -1.34
N PRO A 85 9.48 14.26 -1.93
CA PRO A 85 9.14 14.23 -3.36
C PRO A 85 10.37 14.12 -4.28
N GLU A 86 11.49 14.68 -3.89
CA GLU A 86 12.71 14.66 -4.70
C GLU A 86 13.54 13.36 -4.55
N GLN A 87 13.23 12.52 -3.54
CA GLN A 87 13.98 11.30 -3.23
C GLN A 87 13.31 10.03 -3.73
N ILE A 88 12.05 10.10 -4.16
CA ILE A 88 11.28 8.97 -4.66
C ILE A 88 11.21 9.06 -6.19
N ALA A 89 11.52 7.95 -6.88
CA ALA A 89 11.47 7.89 -8.33
C ALA A 89 10.04 7.72 -8.86
N LYS A 90 9.26 6.87 -8.20
CA LYS A 90 7.89 6.51 -8.59
C LYS A 90 7.17 5.89 -7.39
N ILE A 91 5.85 5.99 -7.37
CA ILE A 91 5.02 5.20 -6.43
C ILE A 91 4.11 4.24 -7.18
N ALA A 92 3.85 3.10 -6.57
CA ALA A 92 2.81 2.17 -7.00
C ALA A 92 1.76 2.02 -5.89
N LEU A 93 0.52 2.24 -6.24
CA LEU A 93 -0.63 2.11 -5.36
C LEU A 93 -1.43 0.88 -5.81
N ILE A 94 -1.64 -0.09 -4.92
CA ILE A 94 -2.27 -1.37 -5.25
C ILE A 94 -3.58 -1.52 -4.48
N GLY A 95 -4.70 -1.65 -5.18
CA GLY A 95 -6.00 -1.92 -4.56
C GLY A 95 -6.43 -0.86 -3.54
N GLY A 96 -6.05 0.40 -3.75
CA GLY A 96 -6.38 1.49 -2.83
C GLY A 96 -5.97 2.85 -3.33
N PHE A 97 -6.41 3.86 -2.60
CA PHE A 97 -6.17 5.27 -2.90
C PHE A 97 -5.65 6.00 -1.68
N PRO A 98 -4.86 7.09 -1.85
CA PRO A 98 -4.42 7.90 -0.73
C PRO A 98 -5.58 8.68 -0.12
N SER A 99 -5.65 8.71 1.22
CA SER A 99 -6.55 9.60 1.95
C SER A 99 -6.14 11.06 1.75
N ALA A 100 -7.12 11.95 1.77
CA ALA A 100 -6.88 13.39 1.65
C ALA A 100 -6.30 14.00 2.94
N ASP A 101 -5.75 15.22 2.82
CA ASP A 101 -5.28 15.98 3.99
C ASP A 101 -6.43 16.21 4.99
N GLY A 102 -6.15 15.95 6.26
CA GLY A 102 -7.12 16.07 7.35
C GLY A 102 -7.97 14.84 7.61
N GLU A 103 -8.00 13.87 6.71
CA GLU A 103 -8.74 12.63 6.88
C GLU A 103 -8.00 11.64 7.81
N PRO A 104 -8.72 10.72 8.46
CA PRO A 104 -8.08 9.62 9.17
C PRO A 104 -7.39 8.66 8.19
N TYR A 105 -6.32 8.02 8.65
CA TYR A 105 -5.56 7.05 7.84
C TYR A 105 -6.39 5.84 7.42
N ALA A 106 -7.08 5.20 8.38
CA ALA A 106 -7.77 3.93 8.14
C ALA A 106 -8.89 3.67 9.17
N ASP A 107 -9.74 4.64 9.46
CA ASP A 107 -10.87 4.50 10.39
C ASP A 107 -12.07 3.80 9.71
N PHE A 108 -11.83 2.58 9.15
CA PHE A 108 -12.81 1.87 8.33
C PHE A 108 -13.63 0.85 9.12
N PHE A 109 -13.10 0.34 10.25
CA PHE A 109 -13.71 -0.74 11.01
C PHE A 109 -13.73 -0.46 12.51
N GLU A 110 -14.57 -1.22 13.22
CA GLU A 110 -14.77 -1.07 14.67
C GLU A 110 -13.48 -1.35 15.45
N LEU A 111 -13.20 -0.47 16.40
CA LEU A 111 -12.12 -0.65 17.36
C LEU A 111 -12.59 -1.48 18.57
N LYS A 112 -11.71 -2.35 19.04
CA LYS A 112 -11.90 -3.14 20.27
C LYS A 112 -10.63 -3.08 21.12
N ASP A 113 -10.77 -2.66 22.36
CA ASP A 113 -9.67 -2.59 23.34
C ASP A 113 -8.43 -1.83 22.83
N GLY A 114 -8.65 -0.71 22.07
CA GLY A 114 -7.58 0.14 21.57
C GLY A 114 -6.89 -0.36 20.30
N VAL A 115 -7.44 -1.38 19.65
CA VAL A 115 -6.97 -1.89 18.36
C VAL A 115 -8.13 -2.12 17.39
N MET A 116 -7.85 -2.15 16.10
CA MET A 116 -8.75 -2.55 15.03
C MET A 116 -8.40 -3.98 14.62
N PRO A 117 -9.15 -5.00 15.09
CA PRO A 117 -8.93 -6.38 14.69
C PRO A 117 -9.34 -6.60 13.23
N PHE A 118 -8.84 -7.68 12.62
CA PHE A 118 -9.36 -8.12 11.32
C PHE A 118 -10.87 -8.42 11.46
N PRO A 119 -11.72 -7.80 10.61
CA PRO A 119 -13.17 -7.89 10.76
C PRO A 119 -13.75 -9.23 10.28
N GLY A 120 -12.90 -10.16 9.84
CA GLY A 120 -13.29 -11.36 9.13
C GLY A 120 -13.53 -11.09 7.63
N TRP A 121 -13.95 -12.11 6.92
CA TRP A 121 -14.08 -12.06 5.46
C TRP A 121 -15.36 -11.39 4.96
N GLY A 122 -16.37 -11.22 5.82
CA GLY A 122 -17.67 -10.66 5.41
C GLY A 122 -17.57 -9.35 4.60
N PRO A 123 -16.80 -8.33 5.04
CA PRO A 123 -16.63 -7.09 4.27
C PRO A 123 -15.90 -7.26 2.93
N PHE A 124 -15.18 -8.35 2.74
CA PHE A 124 -14.34 -8.63 1.58
C PHE A 124 -14.89 -9.75 0.68
N GLU A 125 -16.16 -10.10 0.84
CA GLU A 125 -16.80 -11.08 -0.06
C GLU A 125 -17.01 -10.49 -1.46
N GLY A 126 -16.97 -11.36 -2.47
CA GLY A 126 -17.12 -10.97 -3.86
C GLY A 126 -15.78 -10.71 -4.54
N PRO A 127 -15.63 -9.64 -5.35
CA PRO A 127 -14.42 -9.40 -6.14
C PRO A 127 -13.13 -9.38 -5.31
N ASP A 128 -13.17 -8.85 -4.10
CA ASP A 128 -11.99 -8.67 -3.26
C ASP A 128 -11.28 -9.97 -2.93
N SER A 129 -12.02 -11.05 -2.72
CA SER A 129 -11.46 -12.32 -2.26
C SER A 129 -11.86 -13.54 -3.08
N ALA A 130 -12.47 -13.35 -4.26
CA ALA A 130 -12.95 -14.44 -5.10
C ALA A 130 -11.84 -15.38 -5.58
N ASP A 131 -10.62 -14.89 -5.69
CA ASP A 131 -9.42 -15.62 -6.14
C ASP A 131 -8.64 -16.28 -5.00
N LEU A 132 -9.04 -16.08 -3.74
CA LEU A 132 -8.45 -16.74 -2.58
C LEU A 132 -9.22 -18.02 -2.24
N ASP A 133 -8.54 -19.14 -2.18
CA ASP A 133 -9.12 -20.38 -1.66
C ASP A 133 -9.29 -20.33 -0.13
N GLU A 134 -9.99 -21.34 0.41
CA GLU A 134 -10.26 -21.43 1.85
C GLU A 134 -8.98 -21.48 2.70
N GLU A 135 -7.93 -22.12 2.21
CA GLU A 135 -6.66 -22.24 2.92
C GLU A 135 -5.94 -20.89 2.98
N ALA A 136 -5.85 -20.16 1.87
CA ALA A 136 -5.28 -18.82 1.82
C ALA A 136 -6.04 -17.86 2.75
N ARG A 137 -7.37 -17.90 2.72
CA ARG A 137 -8.21 -17.09 3.62
C ARG A 137 -7.96 -17.45 5.10
N ARG A 138 -7.83 -18.73 5.42
CA ARG A 138 -7.54 -19.18 6.78
C ARG A 138 -6.17 -18.71 7.25
N ILE A 139 -5.15 -18.78 6.40
CA ILE A 139 -3.79 -18.33 6.70
C ILE A 139 -3.79 -16.83 7.00
N ILE A 140 -4.34 -16.01 6.09
CA ILE A 140 -4.42 -14.55 6.27
C ILE A 140 -5.15 -14.21 7.58
N ALA A 141 -6.33 -14.78 7.81
CA ALA A 141 -7.11 -14.48 9.00
C ALA A 141 -6.41 -14.90 10.31
N SER A 142 -5.65 -16.02 10.29
CA SER A 142 -4.93 -16.50 11.46
C SER A 142 -3.65 -15.72 11.75
N ALA A 143 -3.03 -15.14 10.73
CA ALA A 143 -1.83 -14.32 10.82
C ALA A 143 -2.14 -12.81 11.00
N ALA A 144 -3.42 -12.42 10.89
CA ALA A 144 -3.84 -11.02 10.94
C ALA A 144 -3.40 -10.32 12.22
N ILE A 145 -2.70 -9.20 12.07
CA ILE A 145 -2.16 -8.38 13.14
C ILE A 145 -3.13 -7.22 13.43
N PRO A 146 -3.70 -7.11 14.64
CA PRO A 146 -4.58 -6.00 14.97
C PRO A 146 -3.86 -4.65 14.82
N VAL A 147 -4.52 -3.67 14.20
CA VAL A 147 -3.95 -2.33 13.96
C VAL A 147 -4.16 -1.46 15.20
N PRO A 148 -3.12 -0.82 15.77
CA PRO A 148 -3.29 0.10 16.88
C PRO A 148 -4.24 1.26 16.55
N GLU A 149 -5.12 1.64 17.49
CA GLU A 149 -6.07 2.75 17.31
C GLU A 149 -5.38 4.04 16.85
N ARG A 150 -4.20 4.36 17.43
CA ARG A 150 -3.45 5.56 17.10
C ARG A 150 -2.82 5.54 15.71
N VAL A 151 -2.68 4.36 15.10
CA VAL A 151 -2.38 4.21 13.66
C VAL A 151 -3.65 4.42 12.87
N ALA A 152 -4.71 3.65 13.13
CA ALA A 152 -5.94 3.68 12.34
C ALA A 152 -6.58 5.08 12.30
N LYS A 153 -6.65 5.75 13.45
CA LYS A 153 -7.21 7.12 13.60
C LYS A 153 -6.19 8.24 13.41
N GLY A 154 -4.95 7.92 13.08
CA GLY A 154 -3.95 8.93 12.78
C GLY A 154 -4.41 9.84 11.64
N VAL A 155 -4.26 11.15 11.82
CA VAL A 155 -4.73 12.13 10.84
C VAL A 155 -3.66 12.34 9.77
N VAL A 156 -4.04 12.16 8.52
CA VAL A 156 -3.19 12.43 7.35
C VAL A 156 -2.84 13.91 7.28
N ARG A 157 -1.57 14.24 7.08
CA ARG A 157 -1.07 15.60 6.93
C ARG A 157 -0.22 15.70 5.66
N LEU A 158 -0.72 16.45 4.69
CA LEU A 158 -0.07 16.67 3.40
C LEU A 158 0.23 18.17 3.26
N ALA A 159 1.47 18.50 2.95
CA ALA A 159 1.93 19.89 2.95
C ALA A 159 2.71 20.30 1.70
N ASP A 160 3.28 19.36 0.96
CA ASP A 160 4.13 19.65 -0.19
C ASP A 160 3.47 19.22 -1.52
N GLU A 161 3.00 20.18 -2.29
CA GLU A 161 2.35 19.93 -3.58
C GLU A 161 3.26 19.29 -4.64
N ARG A 162 4.59 19.30 -4.42
CA ARG A 162 5.54 18.60 -5.32
C ARG A 162 5.32 17.08 -5.35
N ARG A 163 4.58 16.51 -4.39
CA ARG A 163 4.14 15.11 -4.45
C ARG A 163 3.36 14.80 -5.71
N PHE A 164 2.64 15.78 -6.28
CA PHE A 164 1.87 15.59 -7.50
C PHE A 164 2.72 15.45 -8.76
N ASP A 165 4.00 15.82 -8.70
CA ASP A 165 4.94 15.70 -9.82
C ASP A 165 5.65 14.33 -9.82
N VAL A 166 5.56 13.57 -8.72
CA VAL A 166 6.13 12.22 -8.65
C VAL A 166 5.24 11.25 -9.44
N PRO A 167 5.81 10.47 -10.38
CA PRO A 167 5.03 9.53 -11.17
C PRO A 167 4.32 8.49 -10.32
N VAL A 168 3.06 8.25 -10.62
CA VAL A 168 2.17 7.31 -9.95
C VAL A 168 1.77 6.20 -10.92
N VAL A 169 1.82 4.96 -10.48
CA VAL A 169 1.14 3.85 -11.13
C VAL A 169 0.08 3.28 -10.18
N LEU A 170 -1.16 3.22 -10.64
CA LEU A 170 -2.26 2.61 -9.92
C LEU A 170 -2.49 1.19 -10.46
N VAL A 171 -2.22 0.19 -9.63
CA VAL A 171 -2.50 -1.22 -9.93
C VAL A 171 -3.91 -1.53 -9.44
N CYS A 172 -4.76 -1.98 -10.36
CA CYS A 172 -6.19 -2.18 -10.19
C CYS A 172 -6.51 -3.69 -10.10
N PRO A 173 -6.59 -4.29 -8.90
CA PRO A 173 -6.90 -5.71 -8.77
C PRO A 173 -8.41 -5.98 -8.82
N GLU A 174 -9.17 -5.64 -7.80
CA GLU A 174 -10.62 -5.92 -7.67
C GLU A 174 -11.52 -4.92 -8.43
N PHE A 175 -10.93 -3.88 -9.01
CA PHE A 175 -11.61 -2.88 -9.85
C PHE A 175 -10.79 -2.62 -11.11
N THR A 176 -11.46 -2.18 -12.17
CA THR A 176 -10.79 -1.92 -13.45
C THR A 176 -10.16 -0.53 -13.51
N PRO A 177 -9.14 -0.31 -14.37
CA PRO A 177 -8.61 1.03 -14.69
C PRO A 177 -9.69 2.04 -15.08
N ALA A 178 -10.72 1.62 -15.80
CA ALA A 178 -11.83 2.49 -16.21
C ALA A 178 -12.66 2.96 -15.00
N GLN A 179 -12.96 2.07 -14.06
CA GLN A 179 -13.66 2.44 -12.82
C GLN A 179 -12.83 3.41 -11.98
N ALA A 180 -11.52 3.12 -11.81
CA ALA A 180 -10.62 4.04 -11.10
C ALA A 180 -10.61 5.44 -11.73
N GLN A 181 -10.53 5.51 -13.06
CA GLN A 181 -10.58 6.79 -13.78
C GLN A 181 -11.92 7.51 -13.59
N GLU A 182 -13.04 6.78 -13.55
CA GLU A 182 -14.36 7.36 -13.25
C GLU A 182 -14.42 7.98 -11.85
N TRP A 183 -13.94 7.30 -10.82
CA TRP A 183 -13.88 7.83 -9.44
C TRP A 183 -12.98 9.06 -9.32
N ILE A 184 -11.83 9.05 -9.99
CA ILE A 184 -10.93 10.21 -10.04
C ILE A 184 -11.62 11.41 -10.72
N ASN A 185 -12.29 11.18 -11.86
CA ASN A 185 -13.01 12.24 -12.60
C ASN A 185 -14.24 12.75 -11.82
N ALA A 186 -14.88 11.91 -11.01
CA ALA A 186 -15.98 12.30 -10.14
C ALA A 186 -15.52 13.14 -8.94
N GLY A 187 -14.23 13.14 -8.62
CA GLY A 187 -13.65 13.84 -7.48
C GLY A 187 -13.66 13.01 -6.19
N ASP A 188 -13.98 11.73 -6.28
CA ASP A 188 -13.99 10.81 -5.12
C ASP A 188 -12.57 10.51 -4.63
N VAL A 189 -11.55 10.71 -5.48
CA VAL A 189 -10.13 10.51 -5.18
C VAL A 189 -9.36 11.83 -5.46
N PRO A 190 -9.52 12.85 -4.60
CA PRO A 190 -9.04 14.22 -4.88
C PRO A 190 -7.52 14.34 -4.96
N GLU A 191 -6.77 13.48 -4.28
CA GLU A 191 -5.31 13.50 -4.33
C GLU A 191 -4.80 13.03 -5.71
N LEU A 192 -5.30 11.92 -6.25
CA LEU A 192 -4.87 11.43 -7.55
C LEU A 192 -5.40 12.28 -8.72
N ALA A 193 -6.50 13.00 -8.53
CA ALA A 193 -7.01 13.94 -9.54
C ALA A 193 -6.02 15.09 -9.85
N LYS A 194 -5.06 15.35 -8.97
CA LYS A 194 -4.02 16.37 -9.15
C LYS A 194 -2.68 15.82 -9.63
N ALA A 195 -2.52 14.50 -9.71
CA ALA A 195 -1.25 13.89 -10.12
C ALA A 195 -0.93 14.24 -11.58
N SER A 196 0.29 14.72 -11.82
CA SER A 196 0.75 15.13 -13.15
C SER A 196 1.02 13.93 -14.08
N HIS A 197 1.39 12.79 -13.49
CA HIS A 197 1.72 11.54 -14.18
C HIS A 197 1.06 10.37 -13.45
N LEU A 198 -0.04 9.87 -14.01
CA LEU A 198 -0.81 8.76 -13.46
C LEU A 198 -1.06 7.71 -14.54
N ASP A 199 -0.45 6.55 -14.37
CA ASP A 199 -0.66 5.37 -15.20
C ASP A 199 -1.51 4.33 -14.46
N PHE A 200 -2.18 3.47 -15.22
CA PHE A 200 -3.04 2.42 -14.69
C PHE A 200 -2.56 1.07 -15.18
N ILE A 201 -2.51 0.10 -14.28
CA ILE A 201 -2.20 -1.30 -14.59
C ILE A 201 -3.36 -2.16 -14.09
N ASP A 202 -3.92 -2.96 -14.99
CA ASP A 202 -4.90 -3.98 -14.65
C ASP A 202 -4.20 -5.27 -14.22
N ILE A 203 -4.72 -5.93 -13.18
CA ILE A 203 -4.29 -7.26 -12.78
C ILE A 203 -5.52 -8.09 -12.42
N ASP A 204 -5.70 -9.22 -13.09
CA ASP A 204 -6.83 -10.14 -12.86
C ASP A 204 -6.68 -10.87 -11.52
N SER A 205 -6.98 -10.17 -10.43
CA SER A 205 -6.90 -10.68 -9.07
C SER A 205 -7.93 -10.00 -8.16
N GLY A 206 -8.10 -10.56 -6.96
CA GLY A 206 -8.77 -9.88 -5.86
C GLY A 206 -7.83 -8.89 -5.16
N HIS A 207 -8.27 -8.41 -4.02
CA HIS A 207 -7.60 -7.34 -3.24
C HIS A 207 -6.17 -7.67 -2.78
N TRP A 208 -5.78 -8.95 -2.76
CA TRP A 208 -4.45 -9.41 -2.30
C TRP A 208 -3.60 -10.03 -3.41
N PRO A 209 -3.24 -9.29 -4.47
CA PRO A 209 -2.45 -9.83 -5.58
C PRO A 209 -1.08 -10.36 -5.14
N MET A 210 -0.52 -9.89 -4.02
CA MET A 210 0.73 -10.40 -3.47
C MET A 210 0.60 -11.85 -2.98
N VAL A 211 -0.63 -12.31 -2.70
CA VAL A 211 -0.93 -13.69 -2.29
C VAL A 211 -1.38 -14.54 -3.49
N SER A 212 -2.32 -14.04 -4.28
CA SER A 212 -2.95 -14.81 -5.36
C SER A 212 -2.16 -14.80 -6.67
N LYS A 213 -1.44 -13.73 -6.98
CA LYS A 213 -0.73 -13.49 -8.25
C LYS A 213 0.70 -12.93 -8.06
N PRO A 214 1.52 -13.44 -7.12
CA PRO A 214 2.78 -12.80 -6.74
C PRO A 214 3.76 -12.64 -7.91
N ALA A 215 3.89 -13.64 -8.78
CA ALA A 215 4.78 -13.58 -9.93
C ALA A 215 4.32 -12.60 -11.01
N GLU A 216 3.01 -12.43 -11.19
CA GLU A 216 2.45 -11.45 -12.11
C GLU A 216 2.64 -10.04 -11.57
N LEU A 217 2.28 -9.81 -10.30
CA LEU A 217 2.49 -8.54 -9.63
C LEU A 217 3.96 -8.12 -9.68
N ALA A 218 4.90 -9.04 -9.40
CA ALA A 218 6.33 -8.75 -9.48
C ALA A 218 6.77 -8.28 -10.87
N ARG A 219 6.27 -8.92 -11.94
CA ARG A 219 6.58 -8.51 -13.32
C ARG A 219 6.03 -7.11 -13.64
N LEU A 220 4.81 -6.79 -13.19
CA LEU A 220 4.19 -5.48 -13.38
C LEU A 220 4.97 -4.39 -12.63
N LEU A 221 5.34 -4.64 -11.36
CA LEU A 221 6.15 -3.71 -10.57
C LEU A 221 7.54 -3.51 -11.16
N ALA A 222 8.18 -4.57 -11.65
CA ALA A 222 9.49 -4.48 -12.30
C ALA A 222 9.44 -3.67 -13.60
N ALA A 223 8.40 -3.84 -14.41
CA ALA A 223 8.18 -3.04 -15.61
C ALA A 223 8.00 -1.56 -15.26
N ALA A 224 7.11 -1.26 -14.31
CA ALA A 224 6.87 0.11 -13.84
C ALA A 224 8.14 0.78 -13.26
N ALA A 225 8.98 0.01 -12.56
CA ALA A 225 10.25 0.49 -12.01
C ALA A 225 11.31 0.77 -13.08
N SER A 226 11.24 0.12 -14.24
CA SER A 226 12.19 0.29 -15.33
C SER A 226 11.90 1.52 -16.21
N GLU A 227 10.70 2.07 -16.13
CA GLU A 227 10.25 3.27 -16.84
C GLU A 227 10.42 4.56 -16.01
N ALA A 228 11.08 4.50 -14.87
CA ALA A 228 11.25 5.58 -13.91
C ALA A 228 12.56 6.38 -14.12
#